data_258e22e4035e426671af01702d911e4e
#
_entry.id   258e22e4035e426671af01702d911e4e
#
_cell.length_a   1.000
_cell.length_b   1.000
_cell.length_c   1.000
_cell.angle_alpha   90.00
_cell.angle_beta   90.00
_cell.angle_gamma   90.00
#
_symmetry.space_group_name_H-M   'P 1'
#
loop_
_entity.id
_entity.type
_entity.pdbx_description
1 polymer ?
#
loop_
_entity_poly.entity_id
_entity_poly.type
_entity_poly.pdbx_seq_one_letter_code
_entity_poly.pdbx_strand_id
1 'polypeptide(L)'
;MEARKTALVLGGGGSRGAYEIGVWQALKELGISVDIVTGSSVGAINGALVAQGAFELAESLWREIDTPMVFDVELKDIFANAGLGNNKLKELLTRYIDETAIRNSAVEYGLVTAELPSMAPRFLMKSQIPEGKLVDYLLASSTLFPAMKGYEIDNLKFVDGGYTDNLPVGLALDHGATHIIAVNLETVGVIRKKRLNDADFIRIIQSPWDLGNFLVFDRVNSRKIIRLGYLDTLKAFQLYDGTHYCFAKGEFDRRSIKGADTAGFIFELDPEIIYKKYIFNIHLKNAVDSYAKSTGQELRSESPAGKILEGILKAKTALQPKAITMIIARSLKETGDSKNIFLSRPAMKLLREELLAANYLLKEGLL
;
A
#
# COMPACT_ATOMS: atom_id res chain seq x y z
N MET A 1 -25.62 -6.70 -23.73
CA MET A 1 -24.49 -6.34 -22.88
C MET A 1 -24.94 -6.52 -21.44
N GLU A 2 -24.26 -7.35 -20.70
CA GLU A 2 -24.53 -7.44 -19.25
C GLU A 2 -24.29 -6.08 -18.60
N ALA A 3 -25.13 -5.74 -17.61
CA ALA A 3 -24.98 -4.48 -16.89
C ALA A 3 -23.62 -4.45 -16.17
N ARG A 4 -22.90 -3.34 -16.28
CA ARG A 4 -21.63 -3.15 -15.56
C ARG A 4 -21.86 -3.27 -14.07
N LYS A 5 -21.19 -4.24 -13.43
CA LYS A 5 -21.11 -4.37 -11.97
C LYS A 5 -19.69 -4.16 -11.49
N THR A 6 -19.49 -3.16 -10.66
CA THR A 6 -18.18 -2.79 -10.10
C THR A 6 -18.00 -3.42 -8.73
N ALA A 7 -16.94 -4.20 -8.57
CA ALA A 7 -16.55 -4.73 -7.27
C ALA A 7 -15.33 -4.02 -6.70
N LEU A 8 -15.37 -3.73 -5.39
CA LEU A 8 -14.23 -3.33 -4.58
C LEU A 8 -13.74 -4.56 -3.83
N VAL A 9 -12.51 -4.98 -4.10
CA VAL A 9 -11.89 -6.15 -3.46
C VAL A 9 -10.78 -5.68 -2.54
N LEU A 10 -10.94 -5.96 -1.24
CA LEU A 10 -10.09 -5.47 -0.17
C LEU A 10 -9.21 -6.58 0.38
N GLY A 11 -7.90 -6.36 0.38
CA GLY A 11 -6.92 -7.35 0.81
C GLY A 11 -6.76 -7.43 2.32
N GLY A 12 -6.28 -8.56 2.81
CA GLY A 12 -5.86 -8.69 4.20
C GLY A 12 -4.55 -7.96 4.46
N GLY A 13 -4.37 -7.43 5.70
CA GLY A 13 -3.17 -6.66 6.01
C GLY A 13 -3.11 -5.96 7.36
N GLY A 14 -3.95 -6.30 8.30
CA GLY A 14 -3.94 -5.73 9.66
C GLY A 14 -4.00 -4.19 9.65
N SER A 15 -3.04 -3.53 10.31
CA SER A 15 -2.99 -2.06 10.41
C SER A 15 -2.86 -1.34 9.04
N ARG A 16 -2.37 -2.03 8.01
CA ARG A 16 -2.29 -1.47 6.65
C ARG A 16 -3.67 -1.23 6.03
N GLY A 17 -4.75 -1.77 6.62
CA GLY A 17 -6.13 -1.52 6.21
C GLY A 17 -6.54 -0.04 6.21
N ALA A 18 -5.84 0.81 6.94
CA ALA A 18 -6.04 2.26 6.87
C ALA A 18 -5.85 2.81 5.42
N TYR A 19 -4.99 2.20 4.61
CA TYR A 19 -4.80 2.53 3.21
C TYR A 19 -6.09 2.36 2.38
N GLU A 20 -6.89 1.34 2.67
CA GLU A 20 -8.16 1.06 1.99
C GLU A 20 -9.20 2.18 2.22
N ILE A 21 -9.12 2.86 3.37
CA ILE A 21 -9.99 4.01 3.65
C ILE A 21 -9.66 5.19 2.73
N GLY A 22 -8.38 5.44 2.48
CA GLY A 22 -7.95 6.43 1.49
C GLY A 22 -8.39 6.08 0.07
N VAL A 23 -8.31 4.79 -0.30
CA VAL A 23 -8.86 4.31 -1.58
C VAL A 23 -10.36 4.56 -1.65
N TRP A 24 -11.10 4.20 -0.62
CA TRP A 24 -12.55 4.41 -0.57
C TRP A 24 -12.92 5.90 -0.65
N GLN A 25 -12.19 6.77 0.04
CA GLN A 25 -12.35 8.23 -0.08
C GLN A 25 -12.25 8.68 -1.55
N ALA A 26 -11.17 8.29 -2.22
CA ALA A 26 -10.95 8.68 -3.61
C ALA A 26 -12.05 8.14 -4.53
N LEU A 27 -12.51 6.90 -4.35
CA LEU A 27 -13.61 6.34 -5.14
C LEU A 27 -14.92 7.11 -4.94
N LYS A 28 -15.23 7.53 -3.70
CA LYS A 28 -16.38 8.39 -3.40
C LYS A 28 -16.30 9.73 -4.16
N GLU A 29 -15.14 10.40 -4.08
CA GLU A 29 -14.92 11.68 -4.76
C GLU A 29 -14.97 11.56 -6.30
N LEU A 30 -14.54 10.41 -6.83
CA LEU A 30 -14.64 10.10 -8.27
C LEU A 30 -16.05 9.70 -8.72
N GLY A 31 -17.01 9.60 -7.81
CA GLY A 31 -18.35 9.16 -8.12
C GLY A 31 -18.46 7.70 -8.58
N ILE A 32 -17.49 6.86 -8.16
CA ILE A 32 -17.47 5.44 -8.52
C ILE A 32 -18.33 4.66 -7.52
N SER A 33 -19.48 4.18 -8.00
CA SER A 33 -20.36 3.30 -7.24
C SER A 33 -19.77 1.88 -7.14
N VAL A 34 -19.92 1.28 -5.97
CA VAL A 34 -19.56 -0.10 -5.69
C VAL A 34 -20.84 -0.92 -5.58
N ASP A 35 -20.96 -1.99 -6.39
CA ASP A 35 -22.10 -2.91 -6.37
C ASP A 35 -21.82 -4.13 -5.49
N ILE A 36 -20.54 -4.55 -5.44
CA ILE A 36 -20.08 -5.72 -4.68
C ILE A 36 -18.82 -5.32 -3.92
N VAL A 37 -18.73 -5.70 -2.65
CA VAL A 37 -17.47 -5.60 -1.89
C VAL A 37 -17.11 -6.97 -1.33
N THR A 38 -15.87 -7.39 -1.56
CA THR A 38 -15.34 -8.64 -0.98
C THR A 38 -14.02 -8.38 -0.27
N GLY A 39 -13.77 -9.09 0.82
CA GLY A 39 -12.55 -8.85 1.59
C GLY A 39 -12.05 -10.07 2.36
N SER A 40 -10.80 -9.99 2.79
CA SER A 40 -10.14 -10.96 3.66
C SER A 40 -9.52 -10.23 4.85
N SER A 41 -9.60 -10.81 6.06
CA SER A 41 -9.01 -10.21 7.26
C SER A 41 -9.51 -8.76 7.48
N VAL A 42 -8.61 -7.79 7.64
CA VAL A 42 -8.96 -6.37 7.75
C VAL A 42 -9.79 -5.88 6.57
N GLY A 43 -9.54 -6.42 5.35
CA GLY A 43 -10.33 -6.10 4.17
C GLY A 43 -11.78 -6.58 4.29
N ALA A 44 -12.05 -7.66 5.03
CA ALA A 44 -13.41 -8.08 5.35
C ALA A 44 -14.09 -7.08 6.30
N ILE A 45 -13.37 -6.57 7.29
CA ILE A 45 -13.86 -5.55 8.24
C ILE A 45 -14.16 -4.24 7.51
N ASN A 46 -13.22 -3.72 6.72
CA ASN A 46 -13.42 -2.51 5.94
C ASN A 46 -14.53 -2.68 4.88
N GLY A 47 -14.61 -3.87 4.27
CA GLY A 47 -15.68 -4.22 3.34
C GLY A 47 -17.07 -4.19 3.99
N ALA A 48 -17.19 -4.64 5.24
CA ALA A 48 -18.43 -4.52 6.00
C ALA A 48 -18.82 -3.06 6.23
N LEU A 49 -17.86 -2.19 6.56
CA LEU A 49 -18.10 -0.75 6.71
C LEU A 49 -18.47 -0.08 5.37
N VAL A 50 -17.89 -0.54 4.24
CA VAL A 50 -18.30 -0.09 2.89
C VAL A 50 -19.74 -0.49 2.61
N ALA A 51 -20.11 -1.75 2.85
CA ALA A 51 -21.47 -2.25 2.65
C ALA A 51 -22.49 -1.54 3.55
N GLN A 52 -22.08 -1.17 4.77
CA GLN A 52 -22.86 -0.37 5.72
C GLN A 52 -23.02 1.09 5.26
N GLY A 53 -22.20 1.58 4.33
CA GLY A 53 -22.18 2.97 3.90
C GLY A 53 -21.56 3.94 4.93
N ALA A 54 -20.77 3.44 5.86
CA ALA A 54 -20.28 4.15 7.05
C ALA A 54 -18.87 4.74 6.86
N PHE A 55 -18.67 5.54 5.79
CA PHE A 55 -17.34 6.08 5.46
C PHE A 55 -16.77 6.96 6.60
N GLU A 56 -17.54 7.92 7.09
CA GLU A 56 -17.11 8.89 8.10
C GLU A 56 -16.74 8.19 9.41
N LEU A 57 -17.48 7.13 9.77
CA LEU A 57 -17.15 6.27 10.91
C LEU A 57 -15.82 5.53 10.67
N ALA A 58 -15.66 4.89 9.51
CA ALA A 58 -14.46 4.16 9.16
C ALA A 58 -13.22 5.07 9.19
N GLU A 59 -13.31 6.25 8.58
CA GLU A 59 -12.23 7.25 8.58
C GLU A 59 -11.86 7.68 10.01
N SER A 60 -12.86 8.01 10.82
CA SER A 60 -12.66 8.42 12.23
C SER A 60 -11.98 7.32 13.04
N LEU A 61 -12.44 6.08 12.94
CA LEU A 61 -11.85 4.92 13.63
C LEU A 61 -10.39 4.72 13.22
N TRP A 62 -10.09 4.70 11.94
CA TRP A 62 -8.74 4.47 11.46
C TRP A 62 -7.75 5.62 11.80
N ARG A 63 -8.24 6.85 11.92
CA ARG A 63 -7.41 7.98 12.36
C ARG A 63 -7.05 7.96 13.84
N GLU A 64 -7.81 7.23 14.66
CA GLU A 64 -7.65 7.20 16.13
C GLU A 64 -7.23 5.82 16.66
N ILE A 65 -7.20 4.77 15.81
CA ILE A 65 -6.87 3.42 16.22
C ILE A 65 -5.41 3.29 16.64
N ASP A 66 -5.18 2.57 17.73
CA ASP A 66 -3.84 2.15 18.17
C ASP A 66 -3.84 0.67 18.61
N THR A 67 -2.65 0.09 18.76
CA THR A 67 -2.49 -1.34 19.07
C THR A 67 -3.24 -1.79 20.33
N PRO A 68 -3.25 -1.03 21.45
CA PRO A 68 -4.00 -1.41 22.63
C PRO A 68 -5.52 -1.44 22.47
N MET A 69 -6.07 -0.81 21.43
CA MET A 69 -7.50 -0.87 21.12
C MET A 69 -7.90 -2.18 20.39
N VAL A 70 -6.96 -2.83 19.73
CA VAL A 70 -7.21 -4.02 18.92
C VAL A 70 -6.81 -5.31 19.64
N PHE A 71 -5.70 -5.28 20.39
CA PHE A 71 -5.13 -6.44 21.05
C PHE A 71 -5.08 -6.28 22.58
N ASP A 72 -5.28 -7.39 23.28
CA ASP A 72 -5.29 -7.45 24.77
C ASP A 72 -3.89 -7.44 25.40
N VAL A 73 -2.81 -7.50 24.59
CA VAL A 73 -1.42 -7.63 25.07
C VAL A 73 -0.48 -6.63 24.41
N GLU A 74 0.65 -6.34 25.07
CA GLU A 74 1.70 -5.52 24.50
C GLU A 74 2.42 -6.25 23.34
N LEU A 75 2.90 -5.48 22.36
CA LEU A 75 3.58 -5.99 21.16
C LEU A 75 4.72 -6.99 21.43
N LYS A 76 5.44 -6.83 22.54
CA LYS A 76 6.54 -7.74 22.97
C LYS A 76 6.04 -9.15 23.28
N ASP A 77 4.79 -9.28 23.71
CA ASP A 77 4.19 -10.54 24.15
C ASP A 77 3.50 -11.29 23.00
N ILE A 78 3.27 -10.61 21.85
CA ILE A 78 2.67 -11.19 20.65
C ILE A 78 3.50 -12.37 20.12
N PHE A 79 4.82 -12.26 20.18
CA PHE A 79 5.74 -13.29 19.69
C PHE A 79 6.18 -14.29 20.77
N ALA A 80 5.96 -14.00 22.06
CA ALA A 80 6.43 -14.83 23.16
C ALA A 80 5.38 -15.84 23.64
N ASN A 81 4.09 -15.55 23.53
CA ASN A 81 3.02 -16.40 24.04
C ASN A 81 1.91 -16.53 23.01
N ALA A 82 1.70 -17.74 22.47
CA ALA A 82 0.55 -18.09 21.64
C ALA A 82 -0.73 -17.84 22.45
N GLY A 83 -1.41 -16.72 22.24
CA GLY A 83 -2.60 -16.36 23.04
C GLY A 83 -3.10 -14.93 22.91
N LEU A 84 -2.92 -14.29 21.74
CA LEU A 84 -3.62 -13.04 21.44
C LEU A 84 -5.14 -13.28 21.55
N GLY A 85 -5.78 -12.58 22.48
CA GLY A 85 -7.23 -12.59 22.63
C GLY A 85 -7.89 -11.72 21.56
N ASN A 86 -9.05 -12.16 21.06
CA ASN A 86 -9.88 -11.39 20.12
C ASN A 86 -10.90 -10.48 20.82
N ASN A 87 -10.86 -10.35 22.16
CA ASN A 87 -11.94 -9.69 22.91
C ASN A 87 -12.11 -8.22 22.55
N LYS A 88 -11.01 -7.46 22.49
CA LYS A 88 -11.07 -6.03 22.14
C LYS A 88 -11.55 -5.81 20.70
N LEU A 89 -11.04 -6.60 19.76
CA LEU A 89 -11.52 -6.55 18.38
C LEU A 89 -13.02 -6.91 18.33
N LYS A 90 -13.46 -7.92 19.11
CA LYS A 90 -14.88 -8.28 19.22
C LYS A 90 -15.73 -7.14 19.75
N GLU A 91 -15.28 -6.46 20.79
CA GLU A 91 -15.96 -5.29 21.35
C GLU A 91 -16.09 -4.16 20.33
N LEU A 92 -14.99 -3.85 19.59
CA LEU A 92 -15.01 -2.85 18.52
C LEU A 92 -16.00 -3.23 17.42
N LEU A 93 -15.93 -4.46 16.92
CA LEU A 93 -16.81 -4.91 15.85
C LEU A 93 -18.28 -4.93 16.32
N THR A 94 -18.57 -5.42 17.51
CA THR A 94 -19.94 -5.43 18.07
C THR A 94 -20.49 -4.01 18.21
N ARG A 95 -19.64 -3.04 18.51
CA ARG A 95 -20.04 -1.64 18.70
C ARG A 95 -20.31 -0.89 17.40
N TYR A 96 -19.55 -1.19 16.32
CA TYR A 96 -19.53 -0.35 15.14
C TYR A 96 -20.07 -1.02 13.87
N ILE A 97 -20.22 -2.35 13.85
CA ILE A 97 -20.81 -3.08 12.72
C ILE A 97 -22.32 -3.20 12.93
N ASP A 98 -23.08 -2.63 12.02
CA ASP A 98 -24.51 -2.75 11.94
C ASP A 98 -24.89 -3.84 10.92
N GLU A 99 -25.10 -5.07 11.41
CA GLU A 99 -25.45 -6.21 10.57
C GLU A 99 -26.78 -5.97 9.82
N THR A 100 -27.73 -5.28 10.43
CA THR A 100 -29.02 -4.99 9.79
C THR A 100 -28.83 -4.03 8.60
N ALA A 101 -28.04 -2.99 8.76
CA ALA A 101 -27.70 -2.07 7.68
C ALA A 101 -27.00 -2.80 6.52
N ILE A 102 -26.04 -3.67 6.83
CA ILE A 102 -25.29 -4.46 5.81
C ILE A 102 -26.23 -5.40 5.05
N ARG A 103 -27.13 -6.11 5.74
CA ARG A 103 -28.08 -7.02 5.11
C ARG A 103 -29.04 -6.31 4.17
N ASN A 104 -29.51 -5.12 4.56
CA ASN A 104 -30.42 -4.31 3.78
C ASN A 104 -29.73 -3.45 2.70
N SER A 105 -28.40 -3.42 2.67
CA SER A 105 -27.63 -2.67 1.70
C SER A 105 -27.84 -3.19 0.28
N ALA A 106 -27.90 -2.26 -0.69
CA ALA A 106 -27.84 -2.61 -2.11
C ALA A 106 -26.46 -3.15 -2.52
N VAL A 107 -25.41 -2.86 -1.73
CA VAL A 107 -24.05 -3.39 -1.95
C VAL A 107 -24.00 -4.83 -1.48
N GLU A 108 -23.67 -5.76 -2.39
CA GLU A 108 -23.40 -7.14 -2.02
C GLU A 108 -22.08 -7.22 -1.26
N TYR A 109 -22.08 -7.93 -0.13
CA TYR A 109 -20.92 -8.09 0.74
C TYR A 109 -20.50 -9.55 0.83
N GLY A 110 -19.18 -9.80 0.73
CA GLY A 110 -18.60 -11.12 0.90
C GLY A 110 -17.26 -11.12 1.64
N LEU A 111 -16.99 -12.20 2.36
CA LEU A 111 -15.73 -12.39 3.08
C LEU A 111 -15.16 -13.81 2.87
N VAL A 112 -13.89 -13.94 3.21
CA VAL A 112 -13.17 -15.21 3.19
C VAL A 112 -12.66 -15.55 4.57
N THR A 113 -12.77 -16.82 4.96
CA THR A 113 -12.09 -17.41 6.13
C THR A 113 -11.60 -18.81 5.78
N ALA A 114 -10.72 -19.40 6.57
CA ALA A 114 -10.23 -20.78 6.36
C ALA A 114 -10.65 -21.67 7.53
N GLU A 115 -11.16 -22.88 7.23
CA GLU A 115 -11.61 -23.84 8.24
C GLU A 115 -10.48 -24.74 8.69
N LEU A 116 -10.28 -24.91 10.00
CA LEU A 116 -9.35 -25.85 10.60
C LEU A 116 -10.00 -27.24 10.80
N PRO A 117 -9.20 -28.33 10.72
CA PRO A 117 -7.77 -28.37 10.44
C PRO A 117 -7.42 -28.42 8.95
N SER A 118 -8.42 -28.51 8.06
CA SER A 118 -8.24 -28.74 6.63
C SER A 118 -7.64 -27.57 5.87
N MET A 119 -7.67 -26.36 6.43
CA MET A 119 -7.36 -25.09 5.76
C MET A 119 -8.23 -24.87 4.50
N ALA A 120 -9.42 -25.46 4.47
CA ALA A 120 -10.36 -25.27 3.37
C ALA A 120 -10.90 -23.83 3.36
N PRO A 121 -10.88 -23.13 2.21
CA PRO A 121 -11.45 -21.80 2.13
C PRO A 121 -12.96 -21.82 2.30
N ARG A 122 -13.48 -20.86 3.03
CA ARG A 122 -14.90 -20.56 3.13
C ARG A 122 -15.16 -19.19 2.55
N PHE A 123 -15.77 -19.16 1.38
CA PHE A 123 -16.22 -17.95 0.69
C PHE A 123 -17.69 -17.74 1.05
N LEU A 124 -18.00 -16.63 1.68
CA LEU A 124 -19.34 -16.38 2.21
C LEU A 124 -19.83 -14.99 1.78
N MET A 125 -20.97 -14.97 1.12
CA MET A 125 -21.70 -13.72 0.91
C MET A 125 -22.61 -13.42 2.11
N LYS A 126 -23.02 -12.16 2.30
CA LYS A 126 -23.88 -11.72 3.40
C LYS A 126 -25.15 -12.57 3.55
N SER A 127 -25.72 -13.07 2.44
CA SER A 127 -26.90 -13.94 2.43
C SER A 127 -26.63 -15.37 2.94
N GLN A 128 -25.36 -15.80 2.95
CA GLN A 128 -24.94 -17.14 3.41
C GLN A 128 -24.50 -17.13 4.89
N ILE A 129 -24.26 -15.93 5.45
CA ILE A 129 -23.92 -15.79 6.86
C ILE A 129 -25.20 -15.82 7.69
N PRO A 130 -25.35 -16.73 8.67
CA PRO A 130 -26.52 -16.75 9.55
C PRO A 130 -26.74 -15.42 10.26
N GLU A 131 -28.01 -15.07 10.48
CA GLU A 131 -28.38 -13.83 11.18
C GLU A 131 -27.80 -13.79 12.60
N GLY A 132 -27.23 -12.64 12.99
CA GLY A 132 -26.55 -12.45 14.27
C GLY A 132 -25.11 -12.99 14.32
N LYS A 133 -24.59 -13.57 13.21
CA LYS A 133 -23.24 -14.17 13.16
C LYS A 133 -22.23 -13.37 12.35
N LEU A 134 -22.58 -12.22 11.81
CA LEU A 134 -21.67 -11.43 10.96
C LEU A 134 -20.37 -11.07 11.70
N VAL A 135 -20.47 -10.59 12.94
CA VAL A 135 -19.29 -10.24 13.75
C VAL A 135 -18.42 -11.46 14.03
N ASP A 136 -19.03 -12.65 14.27
CA ASP A 136 -18.27 -13.88 14.49
C ASP A 136 -17.46 -14.27 13.22
N TYR A 137 -18.05 -14.14 12.02
CA TYR A 137 -17.33 -14.41 10.76
C TYR A 137 -16.27 -13.35 10.42
N LEU A 138 -16.46 -12.09 10.81
CA LEU A 138 -15.43 -11.06 10.71
C LEU A 138 -14.22 -11.39 11.60
N LEU A 139 -14.47 -11.82 12.84
CA LEU A 139 -13.43 -12.29 13.75
C LEU A 139 -12.73 -13.54 13.22
N ALA A 140 -13.48 -14.52 12.70
CA ALA A 140 -12.92 -15.70 12.06
C ALA A 140 -11.98 -15.32 10.90
N SER A 141 -12.42 -14.40 10.02
CA SER A 141 -11.65 -13.89 8.89
C SER A 141 -10.37 -13.15 9.31
N SER A 142 -10.31 -12.63 10.55
CA SER A 142 -9.20 -11.83 11.08
C SER A 142 -8.38 -12.56 12.14
N THR A 143 -8.59 -13.86 12.33
CA THR A 143 -7.90 -14.65 13.37
C THR A 143 -6.55 -15.17 12.85
N LEU A 144 -5.47 -14.49 13.23
CA LEU A 144 -4.10 -14.78 12.79
C LEU A 144 -3.52 -15.99 13.53
N PHE A 145 -3.63 -17.17 12.95
CA PHE A 145 -3.06 -18.41 13.48
C PHE A 145 -1.54 -18.49 13.18
N PRO A 146 -0.66 -19.03 14.06
CA PRO A 146 -0.94 -19.56 15.40
C PRO A 146 -0.86 -18.52 16.54
N ALA A 147 -0.63 -17.24 16.23
CA ALA A 147 -0.57 -16.17 17.23
C ALA A 147 -1.90 -16.03 18.00
N MET A 148 -3.01 -16.33 17.32
CA MET A 148 -4.35 -16.47 17.89
C MET A 148 -4.81 -17.91 17.80
N LYS A 149 -5.61 -18.36 18.77
CA LYS A 149 -6.34 -19.65 18.65
C LYS A 149 -7.41 -19.50 17.57
N GLY A 150 -7.68 -20.60 16.81
CA GLY A 150 -8.78 -20.60 15.85
C GLY A 150 -10.10 -20.14 16.48
N TYR A 151 -10.84 -19.27 15.78
CA TYR A 151 -12.14 -18.76 16.22
C TYR A 151 -13.22 -19.82 16.03
N GLU A 152 -14.01 -20.08 17.07
CA GLU A 152 -15.01 -21.14 17.03
C GLU A 152 -16.41 -20.60 16.71
N ILE A 153 -17.05 -21.15 15.68
CA ILE A 153 -18.43 -20.88 15.28
C ILE A 153 -19.10 -22.23 15.09
N ASP A 154 -20.16 -22.53 15.84
CA ASP A 154 -20.98 -23.75 15.72
C ASP A 154 -20.14 -25.04 15.67
N ASN A 155 -19.18 -25.20 16.60
CA ASN A 155 -18.23 -26.32 16.74
C ASN A 155 -17.20 -26.46 15.60
N LEU A 156 -17.14 -25.54 14.65
CA LEU A 156 -16.09 -25.45 13.65
C LEU A 156 -15.09 -24.35 14.05
N LYS A 157 -13.82 -24.57 13.71
CA LYS A 157 -12.76 -23.59 13.98
C LYS A 157 -12.30 -22.95 12.69
N PHE A 158 -12.15 -21.64 12.74
CA PHE A 158 -11.77 -20.83 11.59
C PHE A 158 -10.53 -19.98 11.91
N VAL A 159 -9.79 -19.65 10.85
CA VAL A 159 -8.64 -18.76 10.87
C VAL A 159 -8.71 -17.78 9.72
N ASP A 160 -7.80 -16.81 9.69
CA ASP A 160 -7.72 -15.71 8.74
C ASP A 160 -7.86 -16.20 7.28
N GLY A 161 -8.70 -15.50 6.53
CA GLY A 161 -8.95 -15.79 5.12
C GLY A 161 -7.71 -15.66 4.23
N GLY A 162 -6.73 -14.83 4.62
CA GLY A 162 -5.49 -14.63 3.89
C GLY A 162 -4.65 -15.89 3.72
N TYR A 163 -4.85 -16.92 4.55
CA TYR A 163 -4.21 -18.22 4.35
C TYR A 163 -4.68 -18.95 3.08
N THR A 164 -5.83 -18.59 2.55
CA THR A 164 -6.43 -19.28 1.39
C THR A 164 -6.71 -18.36 0.21
N ASP A 165 -7.14 -17.12 0.46
CA ASP A 165 -7.31 -16.09 -0.56
C ASP A 165 -7.28 -14.68 0.08
N ASN A 166 -6.11 -14.04 0.04
CA ASN A 166 -5.90 -12.73 0.65
C ASN A 166 -6.49 -11.57 -0.18
N LEU A 167 -6.83 -11.80 -1.44
CA LEU A 167 -7.41 -10.81 -2.35
C LEU A 167 -8.53 -11.47 -3.14
N PRO A 168 -9.76 -11.60 -2.56
CA PRO A 168 -10.80 -12.49 -3.04
C PRO A 168 -11.54 -11.96 -4.29
N VAL A 169 -10.80 -11.73 -5.37
CA VAL A 169 -11.33 -11.34 -6.69
C VAL A 169 -12.29 -12.42 -7.22
N GLY A 170 -11.93 -13.69 -7.03
CA GLY A 170 -12.77 -14.80 -7.48
C GLY A 170 -14.18 -14.75 -6.88
N LEU A 171 -14.31 -14.42 -5.59
CA LEU A 171 -15.61 -14.31 -4.93
C LEU A 171 -16.49 -13.23 -5.57
N ALA A 172 -15.90 -12.07 -5.90
CA ALA A 172 -16.61 -10.98 -6.58
C ALA A 172 -17.06 -11.40 -8.00
N LEU A 173 -16.20 -12.06 -8.76
CA LEU A 173 -16.51 -12.55 -10.12
C LEU A 173 -17.61 -13.59 -10.12
N ASP A 174 -17.58 -14.55 -9.18
CA ASP A 174 -18.60 -15.60 -9.03
C ASP A 174 -19.99 -15.02 -8.71
N HIS A 175 -20.05 -13.75 -8.26
CA HIS A 175 -21.30 -13.02 -7.97
C HIS A 175 -21.61 -11.91 -9.00
N GLY A 176 -20.98 -12.02 -10.19
CA GLY A 176 -21.35 -11.25 -11.37
C GLY A 176 -20.63 -9.91 -11.48
N ALA A 177 -19.52 -9.69 -10.77
CA ALA A 177 -18.67 -8.53 -11.02
C ALA A 177 -18.03 -8.62 -12.41
N THR A 178 -18.08 -7.51 -13.15
CA THR A 178 -17.42 -7.37 -14.47
C THR A 178 -16.21 -6.42 -14.39
N HIS A 179 -16.23 -5.49 -13.44
CA HIS A 179 -15.18 -4.51 -13.21
C HIS A 179 -14.64 -4.63 -11.80
N ILE A 180 -13.36 -4.89 -11.67
CA ILE A 180 -12.70 -5.10 -10.39
C ILE A 180 -11.78 -3.92 -10.05
N ILE A 181 -11.94 -3.37 -8.85
CA ILE A 181 -10.98 -2.48 -8.20
C ILE A 181 -10.44 -3.25 -7.00
N ALA A 182 -9.20 -3.72 -7.10
CA ALA A 182 -8.58 -4.55 -6.08
C ALA A 182 -7.51 -3.76 -5.32
N VAL A 183 -7.57 -3.75 -3.99
CA VAL A 183 -6.61 -3.08 -3.12
C VAL A 183 -5.68 -4.12 -2.51
N ASN A 184 -4.42 -4.11 -2.94
CA ASN A 184 -3.40 -5.03 -2.45
C ASN A 184 -2.52 -4.35 -1.41
N LEU A 185 -2.55 -4.86 -0.18
CA LEU A 185 -1.77 -4.31 0.96
C LEU A 185 -0.36 -4.90 1.07
N GLU A 186 0.07 -5.73 0.12
CA GLU A 186 1.40 -6.39 0.10
C GLU A 186 1.77 -7.09 1.40
N THR A 187 0.84 -7.83 1.96
CA THR A 187 1.05 -8.64 3.15
C THR A 187 1.23 -10.12 2.82
N VAL A 188 1.71 -10.87 3.81
CA VAL A 188 1.81 -12.32 3.69
C VAL A 188 0.42 -12.91 3.54
N GLY A 189 0.19 -13.67 2.46
CA GLY A 189 -1.08 -14.32 2.18
C GLY A 189 -1.11 -14.92 0.77
N VAL A 190 -2.06 -15.81 0.55
CA VAL A 190 -2.25 -16.45 -0.76
C VAL A 190 -3.09 -15.53 -1.65
N ILE A 191 -2.59 -15.20 -2.85
CA ILE A 191 -3.37 -14.52 -3.88
C ILE A 191 -3.61 -15.51 -5.02
N ARG A 192 -4.86 -15.74 -5.36
CA ARG A 192 -5.27 -16.66 -6.43
C ARG A 192 -5.12 -16.00 -7.81
N LYS A 193 -3.86 -15.90 -8.29
CA LYS A 193 -3.51 -15.18 -9.53
C LYS A 193 -4.32 -15.59 -10.76
N LYS A 194 -4.74 -16.85 -10.89
CA LYS A 194 -5.57 -17.29 -12.01
C LYS A 194 -6.89 -16.52 -12.07
N ARG A 195 -7.51 -16.27 -10.91
CA ARG A 195 -8.78 -15.56 -10.82
C ARG A 195 -8.67 -14.08 -11.25
N LEU A 196 -7.48 -13.48 -11.13
CA LEU A 196 -7.26 -12.11 -11.60
C LEU A 196 -7.41 -11.97 -13.12
N ASN A 197 -7.13 -13.06 -13.87
CA ASN A 197 -7.22 -13.07 -15.33
C ASN A 197 -8.65 -13.33 -15.84
N ASP A 198 -9.58 -13.70 -14.96
CA ASP A 198 -10.98 -13.97 -15.32
C ASP A 198 -11.83 -12.69 -15.37
N ALA A 199 -11.29 -11.55 -14.91
CA ALA A 199 -11.99 -10.27 -14.92
C ALA A 199 -11.91 -9.60 -16.31
N ASP A 200 -13.03 -9.05 -16.78
CA ASP A 200 -13.06 -8.24 -18.02
C ASP A 200 -12.19 -6.99 -17.88
N PHE A 201 -12.26 -6.38 -16.71
CA PHE A 201 -11.45 -5.22 -16.34
C PHE A 201 -11.01 -5.34 -14.88
N ILE A 202 -9.71 -5.23 -14.65
CA ILE A 202 -9.15 -5.18 -13.31
C ILE A 202 -8.21 -3.99 -13.14
N ARG A 203 -8.39 -3.24 -12.06
CA ARG A 203 -7.47 -2.21 -11.59
C ARG A 203 -6.96 -2.58 -10.21
N ILE A 204 -5.67 -2.83 -10.12
CA ILE A 204 -5.00 -3.11 -8.84
C ILE A 204 -4.45 -1.78 -8.31
N ILE A 205 -4.83 -1.42 -7.09
CA ILE A 205 -4.30 -0.28 -6.33
C ILE A 205 -3.38 -0.85 -5.27
N GLN A 206 -2.14 -0.39 -5.29
CA GLN A 206 -1.08 -0.87 -4.43
C GLN A 206 -0.08 0.25 -4.20
N SER A 207 0.39 0.41 -2.96
CA SER A 207 1.36 1.46 -2.64
C SER A 207 2.76 1.08 -3.11
N PRO A 208 3.53 2.00 -3.70
CA PRO A 208 4.96 1.84 -3.90
C PRO A 208 5.77 2.09 -2.60
N TRP A 209 5.11 2.50 -1.52
CA TRP A 209 5.70 2.78 -0.23
C TRP A 209 5.51 1.64 0.76
N ASP A 210 6.46 1.48 1.69
CA ASP A 210 6.24 0.63 2.84
C ASP A 210 5.13 1.22 3.73
N LEU A 211 4.07 0.43 3.92
CA LEU A 211 2.92 0.80 4.75
C LEU A 211 3.15 0.51 6.25
N GLY A 212 4.32 0.04 6.63
CA GLY A 212 4.67 -0.30 8.00
C GLY A 212 4.34 -1.74 8.41
N ASN A 213 4.57 -2.05 9.69
CA ASN A 213 4.30 -3.38 10.25
C ASN A 213 2.80 -3.59 10.42
N PHE A 214 2.26 -4.63 9.78
CA PHE A 214 0.81 -4.93 9.76
C PHE A 214 0.20 -5.27 11.13
N LEU A 215 1.00 -5.57 12.16
CA LEU A 215 0.54 -5.81 13.54
C LEU A 215 0.59 -4.58 14.44
N VAL A 216 1.18 -3.48 13.97
CA VAL A 216 1.36 -2.26 14.75
C VAL A 216 0.35 -1.22 14.28
N PHE A 217 -0.67 -1.00 15.08
CA PHE A 217 -1.63 0.09 14.85
C PHE A 217 -1.08 1.37 15.48
N ASP A 218 -0.85 2.37 14.68
CA ASP A 218 -0.29 3.67 15.08
C ASP A 218 -1.02 4.81 14.37
N ARG A 219 -1.52 5.78 15.13
CA ARG A 219 -2.35 6.89 14.62
C ARG A 219 -1.64 7.74 13.56
N VAL A 220 -0.33 7.98 13.76
CA VAL A 220 0.44 8.82 12.84
C VAL A 220 0.62 8.07 11.51
N ASN A 221 1.02 6.79 11.58
CA ASN A 221 1.17 5.95 10.39
C ASN A 221 -0.19 5.74 9.69
N SER A 222 -1.28 5.50 10.44
CA SER A 222 -2.62 5.34 9.86
C SER A 222 -3.04 6.56 9.05
N ARG A 223 -2.85 7.77 9.58
CA ARG A 223 -3.17 9.03 8.86
C ARG A 223 -2.35 9.17 7.58
N LYS A 224 -1.05 8.85 7.65
CA LYS A 224 -0.16 8.86 6.49
C LYS A 224 -0.62 7.88 5.42
N ILE A 225 -0.87 6.62 5.78
CA ILE A 225 -1.22 5.60 4.78
C ILE A 225 -2.64 5.77 4.23
N ILE A 226 -3.59 6.36 4.97
CA ILE A 226 -4.87 6.84 4.41
C ILE A 226 -4.59 7.83 3.27
N ARG A 227 -3.71 8.82 3.52
CA ARG A 227 -3.36 9.80 2.49
C ARG A 227 -2.69 9.17 1.28
N LEU A 228 -1.79 8.19 1.49
CA LEU A 228 -1.17 7.45 0.39
C LEU A 228 -2.20 6.67 -0.42
N GLY A 229 -3.14 5.97 0.22
CA GLY A 229 -4.21 5.24 -0.46
C GLY A 229 -5.08 6.13 -1.34
N TYR A 230 -5.40 7.33 -0.85
CA TYR A 230 -6.10 8.35 -1.62
C TYR A 230 -5.29 8.77 -2.87
N LEU A 231 -4.03 9.14 -2.70
CA LEU A 231 -3.18 9.61 -3.81
C LEU A 231 -2.87 8.52 -4.83
N ASP A 232 -2.60 7.30 -4.38
CA ASP A 232 -2.34 6.16 -5.25
C ASP A 232 -3.58 5.80 -6.08
N THR A 233 -4.78 5.95 -5.52
CA THR A 233 -6.02 5.79 -6.26
C THR A 233 -6.16 6.84 -7.35
N LEU A 234 -5.92 8.11 -7.05
CA LEU A 234 -5.99 9.18 -8.04
C LEU A 234 -4.99 8.97 -9.18
N LYS A 235 -3.77 8.47 -8.89
CA LYS A 235 -2.79 8.06 -9.90
C LYS A 235 -3.29 6.86 -10.72
N ALA A 236 -3.82 5.83 -10.06
CA ALA A 236 -4.37 4.65 -10.71
C ALA A 236 -5.50 5.00 -11.68
N PHE A 237 -6.32 6.01 -11.36
CA PHE A 237 -7.36 6.56 -12.23
C PHE A 237 -6.85 7.65 -13.19
N GLN A 238 -5.53 7.84 -13.27
CA GLN A 238 -4.88 8.76 -14.19
C GLN A 238 -5.30 10.23 -14.06
N LEU A 239 -5.71 10.68 -12.87
CA LEU A 239 -5.93 12.09 -12.59
C LEU A 239 -4.63 12.83 -12.33
N TYR A 240 -3.64 12.10 -11.83
CA TYR A 240 -2.28 12.58 -11.57
C TYR A 240 -1.26 11.64 -12.19
N ASP A 241 -0.04 12.12 -12.33
CA ASP A 241 1.10 11.38 -12.87
C ASP A 241 2.06 10.97 -11.74
N GLY A 242 3.03 10.10 -12.05
CA GLY A 242 4.07 9.63 -11.12
C GLY A 242 3.86 8.19 -10.62
N THR A 243 4.83 7.71 -9.87
CA THR A 243 4.82 6.37 -9.24
C THR A 243 4.83 6.52 -7.72
N HIS A 244 5.95 6.98 -7.15
CA HIS A 244 6.08 7.25 -5.72
C HIS A 244 5.35 8.55 -5.34
N TYR A 245 5.52 9.58 -6.14
CA TYR A 245 4.95 10.91 -5.90
C TYR A 245 3.72 11.14 -6.77
N CYS A 246 2.89 12.06 -6.31
CA CYS A 246 1.69 12.49 -7.01
C CYS A 246 1.96 13.84 -7.69
N PHE A 247 2.07 13.85 -9.00
CA PHE A 247 2.34 15.04 -9.79
C PHE A 247 1.09 15.54 -10.50
N ALA A 248 0.85 16.85 -10.45
CA ALA A 248 -0.23 17.46 -11.21
C ALA A 248 -0.06 17.18 -12.71
N LYS A 249 -1.17 16.93 -13.38
CA LYS A 249 -1.21 16.52 -14.79
C LYS A 249 -0.58 17.57 -15.70
N GLY A 250 0.30 17.10 -16.62
CA GLY A 250 0.92 17.98 -17.62
C GLY A 250 2.12 18.83 -17.11
N GLU A 251 2.45 18.75 -15.82
CA GLU A 251 3.58 19.50 -15.24
C GLU A 251 4.94 18.95 -15.69
N PHE A 252 5.01 17.67 -16.01
CA PHE A 252 6.24 17.00 -16.41
C PHE A 252 6.08 16.33 -17.78
N ASP A 253 7.12 16.40 -18.60
CA ASP A 253 7.22 15.54 -19.78
C ASP A 253 7.52 14.08 -19.37
N ARG A 254 7.19 13.13 -20.26
CA ARG A 254 7.33 11.67 -19.99
C ARG A 254 8.76 11.24 -19.61
N ARG A 255 9.80 11.96 -20.06
CA ARG A 255 11.18 11.63 -19.74
C ARG A 255 11.59 12.19 -18.39
N SER A 256 11.15 13.41 -18.08
CA SER A 256 11.47 14.09 -16.84
C SER A 256 10.75 13.51 -15.64
N ILE A 257 9.50 13.05 -15.79
CA ILE A 257 8.70 12.57 -14.67
C ILE A 257 9.36 11.41 -13.92
N LYS A 258 9.96 10.46 -14.66
CA LYS A 258 10.64 9.33 -14.04
C LYS A 258 11.89 9.75 -13.27
N GLY A 259 12.64 10.70 -13.82
CA GLY A 259 13.82 11.27 -13.13
C GLY A 259 13.42 12.05 -11.88
N ALA A 260 12.36 12.85 -11.95
CA ALA A 260 11.80 13.58 -10.82
C ALA A 260 11.34 12.61 -9.71
N ASP A 261 10.51 11.63 -10.05
CA ASP A 261 9.99 10.64 -9.13
C ASP A 261 11.11 9.89 -8.40
N THR A 262 12.12 9.44 -9.15
CA THR A 262 13.30 8.77 -8.59
C THR A 262 14.16 9.72 -7.73
N ALA A 263 14.36 10.96 -8.15
CA ALA A 263 15.11 11.95 -7.36
C ALA A 263 14.40 12.28 -6.04
N GLY A 264 13.07 12.47 -6.10
CA GLY A 264 12.26 12.66 -4.89
C GLY A 264 12.41 11.48 -3.92
N PHE A 265 12.35 10.25 -4.43
CA PHE A 265 12.50 9.04 -3.62
C PHE A 265 13.89 8.95 -2.97
N ILE A 266 14.96 9.17 -3.74
CA ILE A 266 16.35 9.15 -3.22
C ILE A 266 16.57 10.24 -2.18
N PHE A 267 16.02 11.44 -2.37
CA PHE A 267 16.17 12.56 -1.44
C PHE A 267 15.07 12.66 -0.38
N GLU A 268 14.19 11.63 -0.32
CA GLU A 268 13.17 11.42 0.73
C GLU A 268 12.22 12.61 0.88
N LEU A 269 11.67 13.08 -0.24
CA LEU A 269 10.63 14.10 -0.20
C LEU A 269 9.35 13.57 0.41
N ASP A 270 8.46 14.47 0.81
CA ASP A 270 7.17 14.10 1.41
C ASP A 270 6.23 13.49 0.34
N PRO A 271 5.79 12.22 0.47
CA PRO A 271 4.91 11.58 -0.49
C PRO A 271 3.43 11.98 -0.35
N GLU A 272 3.05 12.71 0.69
CA GLU A 272 1.66 13.08 0.97
C GLU A 272 1.20 14.32 0.18
N ILE A 273 2.13 14.97 -0.53
CA ILE A 273 1.91 16.20 -1.28
C ILE A 273 1.56 15.91 -2.75
N ILE A 274 0.59 16.65 -3.29
CA ILE A 274 0.38 16.73 -4.73
C ILE A 274 1.29 17.83 -5.27
N TYR A 275 2.29 17.46 -6.05
CA TYR A 275 3.31 18.37 -6.52
C TYR A 275 2.97 18.99 -7.89
N LYS A 276 3.07 20.32 -7.96
CA LYS A 276 3.41 21.02 -9.19
C LYS A 276 4.92 21.01 -9.37
N LYS A 277 5.42 21.01 -10.60
CA LYS A 277 6.86 20.92 -10.91
C LYS A 277 7.71 21.96 -10.14
N TYR A 278 7.23 23.19 -10.10
CA TYR A 278 7.93 24.28 -9.41
C TYR A 278 8.12 23.99 -7.91
N ILE A 279 7.05 23.59 -7.22
CA ILE A 279 7.09 23.27 -5.79
C ILE A 279 7.98 22.05 -5.53
N PHE A 280 7.84 21.01 -6.37
CA PHE A 280 8.70 19.83 -6.28
C PHE A 280 10.18 20.17 -6.36
N ASN A 281 10.57 21.02 -7.35
CA ASN A 281 11.96 21.41 -7.54
C ASN A 281 12.51 22.25 -6.38
N ILE A 282 11.68 23.09 -5.73
CA ILE A 282 12.08 23.80 -4.51
C ILE A 282 12.38 22.81 -3.38
N HIS A 283 11.46 21.86 -3.12
CA HIS A 283 11.67 20.88 -2.06
C HIS A 283 12.88 20.00 -2.35
N LEU A 284 13.06 19.56 -3.59
CA LEU A 284 14.20 18.74 -4.00
C LEU A 284 15.51 19.51 -3.86
N LYS A 285 15.55 20.77 -4.31
CA LYS A 285 16.75 21.64 -4.15
C LYS A 285 17.13 21.77 -2.68
N ASN A 286 16.16 22.05 -1.80
CA ASN A 286 16.40 22.16 -0.37
C ASN A 286 16.96 20.86 0.24
N ALA A 287 16.43 19.70 -0.18
CA ALA A 287 16.92 18.41 0.29
C ALA A 287 18.34 18.11 -0.21
N VAL A 288 18.63 18.41 -1.47
CA VAL A 288 19.98 18.30 -2.06
C VAL A 288 20.98 19.21 -1.34
N ASP A 289 20.63 20.50 -1.13
CA ASP A 289 21.50 21.46 -0.45
C ASP A 289 21.75 21.09 1.02
N SER A 290 20.72 20.59 1.71
CA SER A 290 20.84 20.12 3.10
C SER A 290 21.77 18.92 3.20
N TYR A 291 21.64 17.96 2.28
CA TYR A 291 22.52 16.81 2.21
C TYR A 291 23.96 17.21 1.88
N ALA A 292 24.18 18.10 0.91
CA ALA A 292 25.50 18.61 0.56
C ALA A 292 26.19 19.33 1.71
N LYS A 293 25.43 20.06 2.55
CA LYS A 293 25.99 20.75 3.74
C LYS A 293 26.36 19.76 4.84
N SER A 294 25.56 18.73 5.09
CA SER A 294 25.82 17.74 6.14
C SER A 294 26.99 16.81 5.82
N THR A 295 27.26 16.56 4.53
CA THR A 295 28.32 15.65 4.05
C THR A 295 29.54 16.37 3.46
N GLY A 296 29.66 17.66 3.69
CA GLY A 296 30.59 18.59 3.01
C GLY A 296 32.08 18.26 3.00
N GLN A 297 32.54 17.27 3.74
CA GLN A 297 33.92 16.74 3.69
C GLN A 297 34.06 15.46 2.87
N GLU A 298 33.03 14.57 2.88
CA GLU A 298 33.11 13.27 2.19
C GLU A 298 32.98 13.40 0.66
N LEU A 299 32.24 14.40 0.18
CA LEU A 299 32.04 14.64 -1.26
C LEU A 299 33.18 15.41 -1.93
N ARG A 300 34.16 15.93 -1.17
CA ARG A 300 35.34 16.64 -1.67
C ARG A 300 36.53 15.72 -1.96
N SER A 301 36.38 14.39 -1.87
CA SER A 301 37.52 13.51 -2.15
C SER A 301 37.95 13.69 -3.61
N GLU A 302 39.18 14.08 -3.82
CA GLU A 302 39.88 14.23 -5.11
C GLU A 302 40.13 12.90 -5.84
N SER A 303 39.39 11.86 -5.48
CA SER A 303 39.53 10.53 -6.12
C SER A 303 38.99 10.59 -7.55
N PRO A 304 39.79 10.15 -8.54
CA PRO A 304 39.33 10.04 -9.93
C PRO A 304 38.02 9.25 -9.99
N ALA A 305 37.05 9.70 -10.77
CA ALA A 305 35.73 9.07 -10.92
C ALA A 305 35.81 7.54 -11.17
N GLY A 306 36.92 7.06 -11.80
CA GLY A 306 37.21 5.65 -11.99
C GLY A 306 37.42 4.86 -10.69
N LYS A 307 38.14 5.40 -9.73
CA LYS A 307 38.35 4.74 -8.42
C LYS A 307 37.05 4.71 -7.60
N ILE A 308 36.24 5.78 -7.72
CA ILE A 308 34.95 5.85 -7.06
C ILE A 308 34.01 4.80 -7.65
N LEU A 309 33.92 4.69 -8.98
CA LEU A 309 33.10 3.66 -9.62
C LEU A 309 33.55 2.25 -9.26
N GLU A 310 34.86 1.99 -9.26
CA GLU A 310 35.41 0.71 -8.87
C GLU A 310 35.09 0.40 -7.38
N GLY A 311 35.18 1.42 -6.52
CA GLY A 311 34.78 1.33 -5.11
C GLY A 311 33.30 1.02 -4.95
N ILE A 312 32.41 1.73 -5.69
CA ILE A 312 30.96 1.49 -5.69
C ILE A 312 30.66 0.07 -6.23
N LEU A 313 31.31 -0.36 -7.30
CA LEU A 313 31.11 -1.70 -7.88
C LEU A 313 31.57 -2.82 -6.94
N LYS A 314 32.64 -2.60 -6.16
CA LYS A 314 33.15 -3.55 -5.17
C LYS A 314 32.44 -3.49 -3.82
N ALA A 315 31.95 -2.31 -3.43
CA ALA A 315 31.35 -2.04 -2.11
C ALA A 315 29.93 -1.48 -2.21
N LYS A 316 29.05 -2.19 -2.95
CA LYS A 316 27.65 -1.80 -3.19
C LYS A 316 26.84 -1.46 -1.92
N THR A 317 27.39 -1.75 -0.73
CA THR A 317 26.76 -1.55 0.58
C THR A 317 27.30 -0.34 1.37
N ALA A 318 28.32 0.36 0.90
CA ALA A 318 29.03 1.37 1.71
C ALA A 318 28.59 2.81 1.47
N LEU A 319 28.03 3.15 0.30
CA LEU A 319 27.60 4.51 -0.02
C LEU A 319 26.09 4.63 -0.13
N GLN A 320 25.53 5.67 0.48
CA GLN A 320 24.11 5.98 0.38
C GLN A 320 23.71 6.40 -1.04
N PRO A 321 22.49 6.07 -1.55
CA PRO A 321 22.02 6.49 -2.86
C PRO A 321 22.13 8.00 -3.11
N LYS A 322 21.90 8.82 -2.09
CA LYS A 322 22.07 10.29 -2.15
C LYS A 322 23.51 10.68 -2.55
N ALA A 323 24.52 10.07 -1.90
CA ALA A 323 25.93 10.32 -2.20
C ALA A 323 26.28 9.92 -3.63
N ILE A 324 25.86 8.71 -4.04
CA ILE A 324 26.11 8.19 -5.39
C ILE A 324 25.47 9.14 -6.44
N THR A 325 24.23 9.54 -6.24
CA THR A 325 23.53 10.48 -7.13
C THR A 325 24.27 11.80 -7.28
N MET A 326 24.76 12.37 -6.18
CA MET A 326 25.51 13.63 -6.18
C MET A 326 26.86 13.50 -6.90
N ILE A 327 27.59 12.38 -6.70
CA ILE A 327 28.86 12.11 -7.37
C ILE A 327 28.64 11.96 -8.89
N ILE A 328 27.63 11.20 -9.30
CA ILE A 328 27.28 11.03 -10.72
C ILE A 328 26.94 12.38 -11.34
N ALA A 329 26.09 13.16 -10.70
CA ALA A 329 25.65 14.45 -11.22
C ALA A 329 26.82 15.41 -11.39
N ARG A 330 27.76 15.50 -10.44
CA ARG A 330 28.99 16.31 -10.57
C ARG A 330 29.86 15.81 -11.71
N SER A 331 30.13 14.51 -11.79
CA SER A 331 30.93 13.92 -12.84
C SER A 331 30.36 14.19 -14.23
N LEU A 332 29.05 14.06 -14.42
CA LEU A 332 28.38 14.39 -15.68
C LEU A 332 28.48 15.88 -16.03
N LYS A 333 28.38 16.76 -15.02
CA LYS A 333 28.53 18.21 -15.20
C LYS A 333 29.95 18.61 -15.66
N GLU A 334 30.97 17.93 -15.13
CA GLU A 334 32.38 18.25 -15.40
C GLU A 334 32.88 17.64 -16.73
N THR A 335 32.52 16.38 -17.03
CA THR A 335 33.10 15.65 -18.16
C THR A 335 32.19 15.57 -19.38
N GLY A 336 30.90 15.91 -19.24
CA GLY A 336 29.89 15.69 -20.27
C GLY A 336 29.63 14.19 -20.54
N ASP A 337 28.72 13.92 -21.47
CA ASP A 337 28.23 12.55 -21.71
C ASP A 337 29.24 11.64 -22.45
N SER A 338 30.07 12.20 -23.34
CA SER A 338 30.84 11.40 -24.31
C SER A 338 32.00 10.59 -23.70
N LYS A 339 32.44 10.90 -22.49
CA LYS A 339 33.59 10.23 -21.81
C LYS A 339 33.30 9.82 -20.38
N ASN A 340 32.03 9.90 -19.94
CA ASN A 340 31.71 9.65 -18.55
C ASN A 340 31.60 8.16 -18.26
N ILE A 341 32.37 7.69 -17.28
CA ILE A 341 32.46 6.26 -16.92
C ILE A 341 31.16 5.71 -16.36
N PHE A 342 30.32 6.57 -15.74
CA PHE A 342 28.99 6.17 -15.24
C PHE A 342 28.00 5.83 -16.36
N LEU A 343 28.30 6.23 -17.61
CA LEU A 343 27.52 5.86 -18.79
C LEU A 343 27.99 4.55 -19.44
N SER A 344 28.96 3.85 -18.83
CA SER A 344 29.31 2.49 -19.24
C SER A 344 28.15 1.51 -19.01
N ARG A 345 28.01 0.48 -19.87
CA ARG A 345 26.93 -0.51 -19.75
C ARG A 345 26.77 -1.13 -18.37
N PRO A 346 27.87 -1.56 -17.66
CA PRO A 346 27.75 -2.08 -16.31
C PRO A 346 27.23 -1.04 -15.30
N ALA A 347 27.75 0.18 -15.35
CA ALA A 347 27.32 1.27 -14.47
C ALA A 347 25.85 1.65 -14.69
N MET A 348 25.43 1.79 -15.96
CA MET A 348 24.03 2.08 -16.29
C MET A 348 23.05 0.99 -15.81
N LYS A 349 23.48 -0.26 -15.78
CA LYS A 349 22.64 -1.36 -15.26
C LYS A 349 22.57 -1.33 -13.73
N LEU A 350 23.67 -1.04 -13.06
CA LEU A 350 23.79 -1.09 -11.59
C LEU A 350 23.24 0.17 -10.91
N LEU A 351 23.48 1.36 -11.50
CA LEU A 351 23.19 2.67 -10.93
C LEU A 351 22.07 3.39 -11.70
N ARG A 352 21.10 2.61 -12.17
CA ARG A 352 20.02 3.11 -13.04
C ARG A 352 19.20 4.22 -12.40
N GLU A 353 18.87 4.05 -11.13
CA GLU A 353 18.03 4.99 -10.40
C GLU A 353 18.82 6.26 -10.07
N GLU A 354 20.04 6.11 -9.59
CA GLU A 354 20.91 7.24 -9.29
C GLU A 354 21.25 8.06 -10.55
N LEU A 355 21.44 7.39 -11.69
CA LEU A 355 21.62 8.05 -12.98
C LEU A 355 20.39 8.83 -13.44
N LEU A 356 19.19 8.26 -13.28
CA LEU A 356 17.93 8.96 -13.59
C LEU A 356 17.77 10.21 -12.74
N ALA A 357 18.01 10.09 -11.43
CA ALA A 357 17.96 11.21 -10.50
C ALA A 357 19.02 12.26 -10.81
N ALA A 358 20.29 11.86 -11.04
CA ALA A 358 21.38 12.76 -11.37
C ALA A 358 21.10 13.58 -12.65
N ASN A 359 20.60 12.92 -13.70
CA ASN A 359 20.20 13.59 -14.93
C ASN A 359 19.06 14.59 -14.72
N TYR A 360 18.10 14.28 -13.86
CA TYR A 360 17.04 15.20 -13.51
C TYR A 360 17.58 16.43 -12.77
N LEU A 361 18.44 16.24 -11.74
CA LEU A 361 19.09 17.34 -11.01
C LEU A 361 19.86 18.28 -11.94
N LEU A 362 20.60 17.71 -12.90
CA LEU A 362 21.34 18.50 -13.89
C LEU A 362 20.44 19.29 -14.83
N LYS A 363 19.43 18.61 -15.41
CA LYS A 363 18.47 19.21 -16.35
C LYS A 363 17.75 20.42 -15.75
N GLU A 364 17.39 20.31 -14.48
CA GLU A 364 16.63 21.34 -13.77
C GLU A 364 17.53 22.35 -13.01
N GLY A 365 18.86 22.21 -13.05
CA GLY A 365 19.80 23.12 -12.40
C GLY A 365 19.71 23.09 -10.86
N LEU A 366 19.51 21.93 -10.27
CA LEU A 366 19.28 21.73 -8.83
C LEU A 366 20.55 21.36 -8.04
N LEU A 367 21.74 21.47 -8.65
CA LEU A 367 23.05 21.21 -8.04
C LEU A 367 23.76 22.47 -7.64
#